data_9335ed3bea0f5a0ae086cfb20e634a0a
#
_entry.id   9335ed3bea0f5a0ae086cfb20e634a0a
#
_cell.length_a   1.000
_cell.length_b   1.000
_cell.length_c   1.000
_cell.angle_alpha   90.00
_cell.angle_beta   90.00
_cell.angle_gamma   90.00
#
_symmetry.space_group_name_H-M   'P 1'
#
loop_
_entity.id
_entity.type
_entity.pdbx_description
1 polymer ?
#
loop_
_entity_poly.entity_id
_entity_poly.type
_entity_poly.pdbx_seq_one_letter_code
_entity_poly.pdbx_strand_id
1 'polypeptide(L)'
;VMDSGKLDELSAVSEKIGVSEVRTDLLDEYVYFFRKNFDDNIEKINRPDFKVVIDTANGATYKVADKVFKTLGINHVIINNNPDGININDGCGSTHLEMLKEYVLKNKMSLGIAYDGDGDRCLAVDENGEEIDGDKLLAIISDYLKKQGKLAKDTIVATVMSNLGLNKYAEKENLQFVQTKVGDRYVLEEMLKNGYNLGGEQSGHVILLDHNPTGDGILTSLMLIQAILESGKKASELGAMLQKYPQVLINAKVDSNKKYDYEKNAEIKKAIEDLEKEFAGNGRVLIRPSGTEPLVRVMIEGKDINVIETKAKKIADMIEKNCK
;
A
#
# COMPACT_ATOMS: atom_id res chain seq x y z
N VAL A 1 8.54 -19.51 19.72
CA VAL A 1 8.85 -20.96 19.65
C VAL A 1 10.11 -21.19 18.82
N MET A 2 10.19 -20.63 17.60
CA MET A 2 11.38 -20.78 16.72
C MET A 2 12.66 -20.27 17.39
N ASP A 3 12.62 -19.09 18.01
CA ASP A 3 13.78 -18.47 18.66
C ASP A 3 14.15 -19.10 20.03
N SER A 4 13.29 -19.95 20.59
CA SER A 4 13.51 -20.56 21.91
C SER A 4 14.35 -21.85 21.88
N GLY A 5 14.71 -22.39 20.69
CA GLY A 5 15.39 -23.66 20.52
C GLY A 5 14.60 -24.91 20.94
N LYS A 6 13.29 -24.75 21.20
CA LYS A 6 12.40 -25.85 21.65
C LYS A 6 11.61 -26.53 20.55
N LEU A 7 11.95 -26.30 19.31
CA LEU A 7 11.22 -26.87 18.15
C LEU A 7 11.19 -28.41 18.21
N ASP A 8 12.31 -29.05 18.55
CA ASP A 8 12.38 -30.52 18.62
C ASP A 8 11.54 -31.10 19.76
N GLU A 9 11.46 -30.39 20.90
CA GLU A 9 10.62 -30.79 22.04
C GLU A 9 9.12 -30.68 21.74
N LEU A 10 8.73 -29.78 20.84
CA LEU A 10 7.35 -29.49 20.45
C LEU A 10 6.92 -30.27 19.19
N SER A 11 7.86 -30.95 18.52
CA SER A 11 7.59 -31.73 17.31
C SER A 11 6.68 -32.92 17.63
N ALA A 12 5.54 -32.99 16.92
CA ALA A 12 4.64 -34.12 17.04
C ALA A 12 5.19 -35.33 16.28
N VAL A 13 5.09 -36.53 16.88
CA VAL A 13 5.53 -37.79 16.27
C VAL A 13 4.39 -38.81 16.29
N SER A 14 4.42 -39.71 15.32
CA SER A 14 3.44 -40.85 15.22
C SER A 14 1.99 -40.35 15.29
N GLU A 15 1.20 -40.89 16.21
CA GLU A 15 -0.24 -40.63 16.39
C GLU A 15 -0.56 -39.16 16.74
N LYS A 16 0.44 -38.37 17.15
CA LYS A 16 0.28 -36.95 17.45
C LYS A 16 0.43 -36.03 16.23
N ILE A 17 0.80 -36.59 15.07
CA ILE A 17 0.84 -35.82 13.82
C ILE A 17 -0.59 -35.47 13.43
N GLY A 18 -0.83 -34.19 13.20
CA GLY A 18 -2.15 -33.68 12.78
C GLY A 18 -2.58 -34.23 11.41
N VAL A 19 -3.85 -34.10 11.12
CA VAL A 19 -4.43 -34.43 9.82
C VAL A 19 -4.76 -33.16 9.04
N SER A 20 -4.72 -33.27 7.71
CA SER A 20 -5.16 -32.20 6.83
C SER A 20 -6.65 -32.33 6.54
N GLU A 21 -7.38 -31.23 6.68
CA GLU A 21 -8.81 -31.15 6.34
C GLU A 21 -9.03 -29.99 5.35
N VAL A 22 -9.81 -30.21 4.30
CA VAL A 22 -10.20 -29.18 3.35
C VAL A 22 -11.49 -28.52 3.83
N ARG A 23 -11.43 -27.26 4.25
CA ARG A 23 -12.54 -26.46 4.76
C ARG A 23 -12.91 -25.37 3.75
N THR A 24 -13.86 -25.66 2.87
CA THR A 24 -14.38 -24.70 1.87
C THR A 24 -15.40 -23.72 2.43
N ASP A 25 -16.03 -24.05 3.55
CA ASP A 25 -16.99 -23.23 4.29
C ASP A 25 -16.36 -21.96 4.90
N LEU A 26 -15.06 -21.95 5.19
CA LEU A 26 -14.37 -20.78 5.71
C LEU A 26 -14.41 -19.57 4.75
N LEU A 27 -14.53 -19.79 3.43
CA LEU A 27 -14.77 -18.72 2.49
C LEU A 27 -16.10 -17.99 2.73
N ASP A 28 -17.12 -18.73 3.14
CA ASP A 28 -18.45 -18.15 3.43
C ASP A 28 -18.43 -17.36 4.74
N GLU A 29 -17.61 -17.76 5.72
CA GLU A 29 -17.39 -16.98 6.94
C GLU A 29 -16.72 -15.64 6.62
N TYR A 30 -15.72 -15.63 5.72
CA TYR A 30 -15.07 -14.40 5.27
C TYR A 30 -16.04 -13.48 4.50
N VAL A 31 -16.88 -14.03 3.61
CA VAL A 31 -17.93 -13.27 2.93
C VAL A 31 -18.94 -12.68 3.94
N TYR A 32 -19.33 -13.48 4.95
CA TYR A 32 -20.24 -13.03 6.01
C TYR A 32 -19.64 -11.88 6.85
N PHE A 33 -18.33 -11.89 7.09
CA PHE A 33 -17.64 -10.78 7.76
C PHE A 33 -17.88 -9.45 7.02
N PHE A 34 -17.77 -9.41 5.70
CA PHE A 34 -18.05 -8.19 4.94
C PHE A 34 -19.52 -7.80 5.00
N ARG A 35 -20.40 -8.76 4.83
CA ARG A 35 -21.83 -8.49 4.93
C ARG A 35 -22.16 -7.82 6.27
N LYS A 36 -21.70 -8.38 7.37
CA LYS A 36 -21.94 -7.83 8.71
C LYS A 36 -21.38 -6.40 8.90
N ASN A 37 -20.21 -6.12 8.34
CA ASN A 37 -19.54 -4.83 8.54
C ASN A 37 -20.02 -3.73 7.56
N PHE A 38 -20.64 -4.11 6.43
CA PHE A 38 -21.08 -3.20 5.39
C PHE A 38 -22.61 -3.22 5.16
N ASP A 39 -23.37 -4.01 5.90
CA ASP A 39 -24.82 -4.23 5.71
C ASP A 39 -25.64 -2.95 5.85
N ASP A 40 -25.34 -2.11 6.83
CA ASP A 40 -26.02 -0.81 7.05
C ASP A 40 -25.85 0.16 5.88
N ASN A 41 -24.93 -0.09 4.97
CA ASN A 41 -24.59 0.74 3.82
C ASN A 41 -24.91 0.06 2.48
N ILE A 42 -25.46 -1.15 2.46
CA ILE A 42 -25.72 -1.91 1.22
C ILE A 42 -26.57 -1.11 0.25
N GLU A 43 -27.63 -0.43 0.71
CA GLU A 43 -28.47 0.40 -0.17
C GLU A 43 -27.72 1.57 -0.80
N LYS A 44 -26.72 2.10 -0.12
CA LYS A 44 -25.85 3.17 -0.63
C LYS A 44 -24.79 2.63 -1.59
N ILE A 45 -24.33 1.41 -1.37
CA ILE A 45 -23.27 0.74 -2.15
C ILE A 45 -23.84 0.13 -3.43
N ASN A 46 -25.09 -0.35 -3.41
CA ASN A 46 -25.77 -0.91 -4.58
C ASN A 46 -26.21 0.20 -5.56
N ARG A 47 -25.29 0.66 -6.37
CA ARG A 47 -25.47 1.71 -7.38
C ARG A 47 -25.25 1.10 -8.78
N PRO A 48 -26.33 0.88 -9.56
CA PRO A 48 -26.21 0.30 -10.92
C PRO A 48 -25.35 1.09 -11.89
N ASP A 49 -25.26 2.40 -11.68
CA ASP A 49 -24.45 3.35 -12.44
C ASP A 49 -22.96 3.32 -12.04
N PHE A 50 -22.63 2.78 -10.87
CA PHE A 50 -21.26 2.65 -10.40
C PHE A 50 -20.70 1.25 -10.76
N LYS A 51 -19.83 1.22 -11.76
CA LYS A 51 -19.28 -0.02 -12.33
C LYS A 51 -17.82 -0.19 -11.92
N VAL A 52 -17.49 -1.35 -11.36
CA VAL A 52 -16.14 -1.68 -10.90
C VAL A 52 -15.56 -2.81 -11.73
N VAL A 53 -14.31 -2.71 -12.14
CA VAL A 53 -13.53 -3.86 -12.64
C VAL A 53 -12.49 -4.25 -11.60
N ILE A 54 -12.35 -5.56 -11.35
CA ILE A 54 -11.48 -6.11 -10.32
C ILE A 54 -10.49 -7.08 -10.97
N ASP A 55 -9.22 -6.79 -10.82
CA ASP A 55 -8.12 -7.66 -11.18
C ASP A 55 -7.67 -8.46 -9.96
N THR A 56 -7.84 -9.78 -10.02
CA THR A 56 -7.48 -10.68 -8.91
C THR A 56 -6.07 -11.29 -9.03
N ALA A 57 -5.27 -10.79 -9.97
CA ALA A 57 -3.88 -11.22 -10.18
C ALA A 57 -3.70 -12.74 -10.38
N ASN A 58 -4.74 -13.49 -10.77
CA ASN A 58 -4.77 -14.95 -10.72
C ASN A 58 -4.33 -15.50 -9.35
N GLY A 59 -4.56 -14.74 -8.28
CA GLY A 59 -4.08 -15.01 -6.93
C GLY A 59 -5.18 -15.48 -5.97
N ALA A 60 -4.94 -15.35 -4.67
CA ALA A 60 -5.80 -15.85 -3.61
C ALA A 60 -7.25 -15.31 -3.64
N THR A 61 -7.43 -14.09 -4.14
CA THR A 61 -8.73 -13.41 -4.18
C THR A 61 -9.65 -13.89 -5.32
N TYR A 62 -9.19 -14.72 -6.26
CA TYR A 62 -9.87 -15.08 -7.50
C TYR A 62 -11.31 -15.62 -7.33
N LYS A 63 -11.59 -16.35 -6.27
CA LYS A 63 -12.96 -16.85 -5.97
C LYS A 63 -13.73 -15.96 -5.02
N VAL A 64 -13.03 -15.41 -4.02
CA VAL A 64 -13.70 -14.75 -2.90
C VAL A 64 -14.11 -13.32 -3.24
N ALA A 65 -13.35 -12.61 -4.08
CA ALA A 65 -13.70 -11.26 -4.50
C ALA A 65 -15.09 -11.21 -5.17
N ASP A 66 -15.33 -12.09 -6.15
CA ASP A 66 -16.63 -12.18 -6.83
C ASP A 66 -17.79 -12.44 -5.84
N LYS A 67 -17.59 -13.37 -4.89
CA LYS A 67 -18.62 -13.67 -3.87
C LYS A 67 -18.93 -12.48 -2.98
N VAL A 68 -17.90 -11.76 -2.50
CA VAL A 68 -18.05 -10.58 -1.64
C VAL A 68 -18.81 -9.48 -2.38
N PHE A 69 -18.37 -9.11 -3.59
CA PHE A 69 -18.98 -8.04 -4.35
C PHE A 69 -20.41 -8.36 -4.78
N LYS A 70 -20.71 -9.61 -5.16
CA LYS A 70 -22.07 -10.07 -5.43
C LYS A 70 -22.97 -10.00 -4.19
N THR A 71 -22.46 -10.43 -3.03
CA THR A 71 -23.21 -10.40 -1.78
C THR A 71 -23.59 -8.98 -1.35
N LEU A 72 -22.70 -8.01 -1.64
CA LEU A 72 -22.93 -6.60 -1.37
C LEU A 72 -23.69 -5.87 -2.50
N GLY A 73 -24.04 -6.57 -3.59
CA GLY A 73 -24.80 -6.00 -4.71
C GLY A 73 -24.02 -4.98 -5.52
N ILE A 74 -22.68 -5.00 -5.47
CA ILE A 74 -21.83 -4.10 -6.23
C ILE A 74 -21.76 -4.56 -7.69
N ASN A 75 -22.07 -3.65 -8.64
CA ASN A 75 -21.97 -3.95 -10.06
C ASN A 75 -20.50 -4.04 -10.48
N HIS A 76 -20.04 -5.26 -10.79
CA HIS A 76 -18.62 -5.50 -11.04
C HIS A 76 -18.36 -6.52 -12.14
N VAL A 77 -17.12 -6.48 -12.63
CA VAL A 77 -16.53 -7.47 -13.56
C VAL A 77 -15.21 -7.93 -12.95
N ILE A 78 -14.93 -9.22 -13.03
CA ILE A 78 -13.64 -9.78 -12.59
C ILE A 78 -12.78 -10.08 -13.82
N ILE A 79 -11.51 -9.73 -13.75
CA ILE A 79 -10.47 -10.10 -14.71
C ILE A 79 -9.33 -10.83 -14.00
N ASN A 80 -8.50 -11.57 -14.74
CA ASN A 80 -7.36 -12.31 -14.21
C ASN A 80 -7.73 -13.22 -13.02
N ASN A 81 -8.79 -14.00 -13.20
CA ASN A 81 -9.36 -14.89 -12.17
C ASN A 81 -9.30 -16.39 -12.54
N ASN A 82 -8.36 -16.77 -13.39
CA ASN A 82 -8.17 -18.14 -13.83
C ASN A 82 -6.75 -18.65 -13.54
N PRO A 83 -6.43 -18.91 -12.24
CA PRO A 83 -5.10 -19.38 -11.85
C PRO A 83 -4.82 -20.77 -12.45
N ASP A 84 -3.64 -20.93 -13.03
CA ASP A 84 -3.13 -22.18 -13.59
C ASP A 84 -1.95 -22.78 -12.80
N GLY A 85 -1.55 -22.12 -11.72
CA GLY A 85 -0.45 -22.52 -10.83
C GLY A 85 0.88 -21.82 -11.12
N ILE A 86 1.02 -21.10 -12.24
CA ILE A 86 2.25 -20.40 -12.62
C ILE A 86 2.02 -18.97 -13.10
N ASN A 87 0.78 -18.53 -13.27
CA ASN A 87 0.41 -17.20 -13.81
C ASN A 87 0.04 -16.15 -12.75
N ILE A 88 0.31 -16.39 -11.48
CA ILE A 88 0.07 -15.43 -10.40
C ILE A 88 0.94 -14.17 -10.61
N ASN A 89 0.31 -12.96 -10.57
CA ASN A 89 0.96 -11.67 -10.83
C ASN A 89 1.63 -11.54 -12.21
N ASP A 90 1.40 -12.43 -13.14
CA ASP A 90 2.04 -12.39 -14.46
C ASP A 90 1.34 -11.35 -15.35
N GLY A 91 1.95 -10.16 -15.43
CA GLY A 91 1.43 -9.01 -16.18
C GLY A 91 0.07 -8.50 -15.71
N CYS A 92 -0.30 -8.74 -14.46
CA CYS A 92 -1.59 -8.38 -13.88
C CYS A 92 -1.48 -8.04 -12.38
N GLY A 93 -2.61 -7.65 -11.79
CA GLY A 93 -2.71 -7.29 -10.38
C GLY A 93 -2.06 -5.96 -10.03
N SER A 94 -1.86 -5.71 -8.74
CA SER A 94 -1.37 -4.42 -8.22
C SER A 94 0.05 -4.06 -8.65
N THR A 95 0.82 -5.01 -9.17
CA THR A 95 2.18 -4.77 -9.68
C THR A 95 2.23 -4.42 -11.17
N HIS A 96 1.12 -4.61 -11.91
CA HIS A 96 1.00 -4.38 -13.35
C HIS A 96 -0.40 -3.85 -13.69
N LEU A 97 -0.59 -2.53 -13.59
CA LEU A 97 -1.89 -1.87 -13.75
C LEU A 97 -2.27 -1.57 -15.20
N GLU A 98 -1.40 -1.82 -16.18
CA GLU A 98 -1.59 -1.39 -17.55
C GLU A 98 -2.89 -1.96 -18.16
N MET A 99 -3.11 -3.27 -18.00
CA MET A 99 -4.32 -3.95 -18.47
C MET A 99 -5.58 -3.40 -17.77
N LEU A 100 -5.50 -3.17 -16.47
CA LEU A 100 -6.61 -2.62 -15.70
C LEU A 100 -6.96 -1.19 -16.17
N LYS A 101 -5.97 -0.34 -16.39
CA LYS A 101 -6.14 1.03 -16.91
C LYS A 101 -6.83 1.03 -18.28
N GLU A 102 -6.35 0.19 -19.18
CA GLU A 102 -6.98 0.03 -20.50
C GLU A 102 -8.44 -0.45 -20.40
N TYR A 103 -8.71 -1.41 -19.52
CA TYR A 103 -10.06 -1.93 -19.30
C TYR A 103 -11.00 -0.85 -18.76
N VAL A 104 -10.57 -0.09 -17.75
CA VAL A 104 -11.33 1.03 -17.17
C VAL A 104 -11.72 2.04 -18.25
N LEU A 105 -10.75 2.52 -19.01
CA LEU A 105 -10.97 3.53 -20.06
C LEU A 105 -11.88 3.02 -21.18
N LYS A 106 -11.59 1.83 -21.70
CA LYS A 106 -12.33 1.23 -22.83
C LYS A 106 -13.79 0.96 -22.49
N ASN A 107 -14.06 0.49 -21.27
CA ASN A 107 -15.40 0.08 -20.85
C ASN A 107 -16.12 1.15 -20.01
N LYS A 108 -15.51 2.32 -19.84
CA LYS A 108 -16.04 3.44 -19.03
C LYS A 108 -16.45 2.98 -17.63
N MET A 109 -15.52 2.29 -16.95
CA MET A 109 -15.72 1.86 -15.59
C MET A 109 -15.59 3.06 -14.64
N SER A 110 -16.30 3.02 -13.52
CA SER A 110 -16.21 4.06 -12.47
C SER A 110 -14.96 3.91 -11.62
N LEU A 111 -14.45 2.68 -11.51
CA LEU A 111 -13.30 2.33 -10.70
C LEU A 111 -12.68 1.02 -11.19
N GLY A 112 -11.36 0.94 -11.24
CA GLY A 112 -10.60 -0.28 -11.33
C GLY A 112 -9.97 -0.61 -9.97
N ILE A 113 -9.95 -1.88 -9.60
CA ILE A 113 -9.31 -2.40 -8.39
C ILE A 113 -8.34 -3.49 -8.79
N ALA A 114 -7.14 -3.49 -8.24
CA ALA A 114 -6.16 -4.54 -8.44
C ALA A 114 -5.66 -5.05 -7.08
N TYR A 115 -5.73 -6.35 -6.89
CA TYR A 115 -5.08 -7.02 -5.77
C TYR A 115 -3.73 -7.59 -6.22
N ASP A 116 -2.88 -7.95 -5.29
CA ASP A 116 -1.71 -8.76 -5.57
C ASP A 116 -1.99 -10.26 -5.35
N GLY A 117 -0.96 -11.09 -5.50
CA GLY A 117 -1.14 -12.55 -5.53
C GLY A 117 -1.68 -13.17 -4.26
N ASP A 118 -1.32 -12.68 -3.08
CA ASP A 118 -1.83 -13.15 -1.78
C ASP A 118 -3.00 -12.32 -1.24
N GLY A 119 -3.32 -11.19 -1.91
CA GLY A 119 -4.54 -10.43 -1.67
C GLY A 119 -4.47 -9.49 -0.46
N ASP A 120 -3.27 -9.26 0.08
CA ASP A 120 -3.04 -8.37 1.21
C ASP A 120 -2.90 -6.89 0.80
N ARG A 121 -2.71 -6.63 -0.51
CA ARG A 121 -2.57 -5.31 -1.13
C ARG A 121 -3.73 -4.99 -2.06
N CYS A 122 -4.04 -3.70 -2.11
CA CYS A 122 -5.00 -3.13 -3.05
C CYS A 122 -4.42 -1.85 -3.64
N LEU A 123 -4.42 -1.75 -4.96
CA LEU A 123 -4.30 -0.49 -5.68
C LEU A 123 -5.58 -0.24 -6.48
N ALA A 124 -5.82 1.01 -6.84
CA ALA A 124 -6.97 1.33 -7.66
C ALA A 124 -6.61 2.21 -8.86
N VAL A 125 -7.54 2.28 -9.81
CA VAL A 125 -7.47 3.10 -11.01
C VAL A 125 -8.76 3.87 -11.11
N ASP A 126 -8.70 5.18 -11.21
CA ASP A 126 -9.88 6.02 -11.35
C ASP A 126 -10.48 5.96 -12.76
N GLU A 127 -11.61 6.61 -12.98
CA GLU A 127 -12.34 6.63 -14.25
C GLU A 127 -11.57 7.28 -15.40
N ASN A 128 -10.46 7.99 -15.12
CA ASN A 128 -9.57 8.59 -16.12
C ASN A 128 -8.32 7.72 -16.41
N GLY A 129 -8.20 6.57 -15.76
CA GLY A 129 -7.04 5.68 -15.89
C GLY A 129 -5.86 6.06 -15.00
N GLU A 130 -6.03 7.01 -14.08
CA GLU A 130 -5.00 7.44 -13.16
C GLU A 130 -4.94 6.52 -11.92
N GLU A 131 -3.73 6.26 -11.46
CA GLU A 131 -3.47 5.39 -10.32
C GLU A 131 -3.84 6.03 -8.98
N ILE A 132 -4.53 5.27 -8.15
CA ILE A 132 -4.75 5.53 -6.73
C ILE A 132 -3.90 4.50 -5.97
N ASP A 133 -2.67 4.91 -5.60
CA ASP A 133 -1.73 4.08 -4.86
C ASP A 133 -2.06 4.03 -3.36
N GLY A 134 -1.26 3.28 -2.57
CA GLY A 134 -1.49 3.12 -1.14
C GLY A 134 -1.48 4.44 -0.37
N ASP A 135 -0.67 5.41 -0.76
CA ASP A 135 -0.66 6.73 -0.13
C ASP A 135 -1.96 7.50 -0.38
N LYS A 136 -2.50 7.44 -1.62
CA LYS A 136 -3.81 8.03 -1.94
C LYS A 136 -4.94 7.28 -1.25
N LEU A 137 -4.86 5.95 -1.14
CA LEU A 137 -5.83 5.15 -0.37
C LEU A 137 -5.85 5.57 1.10
N LEU A 138 -4.68 5.71 1.73
CA LEU A 138 -4.56 6.18 3.12
C LEU A 138 -5.16 7.58 3.29
N ALA A 139 -4.91 8.50 2.35
CA ALA A 139 -5.49 9.84 2.38
C ALA A 139 -7.02 9.81 2.27
N ILE A 140 -7.57 9.06 1.30
CA ILE A 140 -9.02 8.96 1.07
C ILE A 140 -9.72 8.31 2.27
N ILE A 141 -9.18 7.20 2.77
CA ILE A 141 -9.76 6.46 3.89
C ILE A 141 -9.66 7.28 5.18
N SER A 142 -8.55 8.01 5.39
CA SER A 142 -8.40 8.88 6.56
C SER A 142 -9.44 10.02 6.57
N ASP A 143 -9.67 10.67 5.42
CA ASP A 143 -10.70 11.71 5.29
C ASP A 143 -12.10 11.14 5.59
N TYR A 144 -12.38 9.95 5.04
CA TYR A 144 -13.63 9.25 5.27
C TYR A 144 -13.83 8.93 6.76
N LEU A 145 -12.87 8.26 7.39
CA LEU A 145 -12.93 7.89 8.81
C LEU A 145 -13.00 9.12 9.73
N LYS A 146 -12.25 10.18 9.42
CA LYS A 146 -12.28 11.44 10.18
C LYS A 146 -13.66 12.08 10.14
N LYS A 147 -14.30 12.17 8.98
CA LYS A 147 -15.67 12.69 8.83
C LYS A 147 -16.70 11.89 9.60
N GLN A 148 -16.47 10.60 9.78
CA GLN A 148 -17.30 9.71 10.60
C GLN A 148 -16.97 9.77 12.10
N GLY A 149 -15.94 10.52 12.49
CA GLY A 149 -15.44 10.53 13.88
C GLY A 149 -14.82 9.21 14.31
N LYS A 150 -14.35 8.39 13.35
CA LYS A 150 -13.81 7.05 13.56
C LYS A 150 -12.30 6.94 13.37
N LEU A 151 -11.61 8.01 12.93
CA LEU A 151 -10.15 7.99 12.80
C LEU A 151 -9.53 8.17 14.20
N ALA A 152 -8.91 7.12 14.71
CA ALA A 152 -8.33 7.14 16.05
C ALA A 152 -7.20 8.19 16.15
N LYS A 153 -7.36 9.15 17.06
CA LYS A 153 -6.41 10.23 17.33
C LYS A 153 -6.05 11.06 16.08
N ASP A 154 -6.93 11.10 15.09
CA ASP A 154 -6.71 11.79 13.80
C ASP A 154 -5.34 11.44 13.20
N THR A 155 -4.95 10.16 13.23
CA THR A 155 -3.58 9.71 12.88
C THR A 155 -3.56 8.75 11.72
N ILE A 156 -2.60 8.97 10.80
CA ILE A 156 -2.19 8.03 9.75
C ILE A 156 -0.81 7.49 10.11
N VAL A 157 -0.64 6.17 10.12
CA VAL A 157 0.66 5.51 10.29
C VAL A 157 1.13 4.98 8.94
N ALA A 158 2.33 5.38 8.49
CA ALA A 158 2.88 4.90 7.22
C ALA A 158 4.38 4.64 7.34
N THR A 159 5.00 4.08 6.30
CA THR A 159 6.45 3.87 6.33
C THR A 159 7.19 5.11 5.82
N VAL A 160 8.51 5.14 6.04
CA VAL A 160 9.38 6.18 5.48
C VAL A 160 9.41 6.18 3.94
N MET A 161 8.80 5.18 3.29
CA MET A 161 8.69 5.12 1.82
C MET A 161 7.48 5.87 1.28
N SER A 162 6.49 6.18 2.11
CA SER A 162 5.34 6.99 1.68
C SER A 162 5.78 8.33 1.13
N ASN A 163 5.13 8.75 0.06
CA ASN A 163 5.45 9.98 -0.65
C ASN A 163 5.31 11.21 0.25
N LEU A 164 6.17 12.21 0.08
CA LEU A 164 6.09 13.48 0.81
C LEU A 164 4.69 14.12 0.70
N GLY A 165 3.97 13.85 -0.40
CA GLY A 165 2.61 14.30 -0.60
C GLY A 165 1.65 13.84 0.51
N LEU A 166 1.82 12.64 1.06
CA LEU A 166 0.97 12.15 2.16
C LEU A 166 1.23 12.93 3.46
N ASN A 167 2.49 13.26 3.75
CA ASN A 167 2.83 14.12 4.88
C ASN A 167 2.20 15.51 4.72
N LYS A 168 2.34 16.12 3.53
CA LYS A 168 1.75 17.44 3.23
C LYS A 168 0.23 17.42 3.27
N TYR A 169 -0.38 16.33 2.84
CA TYR A 169 -1.82 16.12 2.98
C TYR A 169 -2.22 16.09 4.46
N ALA A 170 -1.52 15.31 5.28
CA ALA A 170 -1.80 15.22 6.71
C ALA A 170 -1.66 16.58 7.42
N GLU A 171 -0.60 17.34 7.13
CA GLU A 171 -0.41 18.70 7.63
C GLU A 171 -1.61 19.61 7.28
N LYS A 172 -2.03 19.60 6.00
CA LYS A 172 -3.14 20.42 5.49
C LYS A 172 -4.47 20.08 6.16
N GLU A 173 -4.73 18.79 6.36
CA GLU A 173 -6.00 18.30 6.94
C GLU A 173 -5.97 18.24 8.48
N ASN A 174 -4.92 18.75 9.13
CA ASN A 174 -4.72 18.70 10.58
C ASN A 174 -4.79 17.26 11.11
N LEU A 175 -4.10 16.34 10.45
CA LEU A 175 -3.89 14.96 10.88
C LEU A 175 -2.48 14.78 11.43
N GLN A 176 -2.33 13.86 12.37
CA GLN A 176 -1.02 13.37 12.76
C GLN A 176 -0.50 12.38 11.71
N PHE A 177 0.78 12.50 11.37
CA PHE A 177 1.45 11.59 10.45
C PHE A 177 2.63 10.93 11.17
N VAL A 178 2.54 9.62 11.36
CA VAL A 178 3.56 8.84 12.06
C VAL A 178 4.28 7.96 11.05
N GLN A 179 5.61 8.08 10.99
CA GLN A 179 6.43 7.29 10.08
C GLN A 179 7.18 6.18 10.80
N THR A 180 7.13 4.98 10.24
CA THR A 180 7.86 3.81 10.71
C THR A 180 8.96 3.41 9.73
N LYS A 181 9.78 2.44 10.11
CA LYS A 181 10.64 1.71 9.17
C LYS A 181 9.80 0.99 8.12
N VAL A 182 10.43 0.63 7.00
CA VAL A 182 9.79 -0.14 5.92
C VAL A 182 9.42 -1.54 6.42
N GLY A 183 8.18 -1.93 6.17
CA GLY A 183 7.60 -3.22 6.52
C GLY A 183 6.30 -3.05 7.31
N ASP A 184 5.28 -3.76 6.87
CA ASP A 184 3.93 -3.84 7.45
C ASP A 184 3.94 -4.14 8.95
N ARG A 185 4.83 -5.02 9.38
CA ARG A 185 5.04 -5.34 10.78
C ARG A 185 5.32 -4.10 11.64
N TYR A 186 6.17 -3.17 11.17
CA TYR A 186 6.50 -1.97 11.93
C TYR A 186 5.31 -0.99 12.00
N VAL A 187 4.51 -0.95 10.92
CA VAL A 187 3.27 -0.18 10.89
C VAL A 187 2.31 -0.73 11.93
N LEU A 188 2.06 -2.04 11.95
CA LEU A 188 1.17 -2.69 12.90
C LEU A 188 1.65 -2.53 14.35
N GLU A 189 2.96 -2.74 14.63
CA GLU A 189 3.53 -2.56 15.97
C GLU A 189 3.30 -1.14 16.49
N GLU A 190 3.48 -0.12 15.63
CA GLU A 190 3.26 1.29 15.99
C GLU A 190 1.78 1.59 16.25
N MET A 191 0.88 1.03 15.39
CA MET A 191 -0.57 1.16 15.55
C MET A 191 -1.04 0.56 16.89
N LEU A 192 -0.64 -0.66 17.18
CA LEU A 192 -1.01 -1.37 18.43
C LEU A 192 -0.50 -0.64 19.67
N LYS A 193 0.76 -0.20 19.65
CA LYS A 193 1.40 0.49 20.77
C LYS A 193 0.69 1.79 21.15
N ASN A 194 0.21 2.52 20.15
CA ASN A 194 -0.33 3.86 20.37
C ASN A 194 -1.85 3.94 20.19
N GLY A 195 -2.52 2.84 19.84
CA GLY A 195 -3.98 2.80 19.64
C GLY A 195 -4.42 3.62 18.42
N TYR A 196 -3.69 3.49 17.31
CA TYR A 196 -4.08 4.00 15.98
C TYR A 196 -4.81 2.91 15.21
N ASN A 197 -5.76 3.27 14.35
CA ASN A 197 -6.58 2.30 13.62
C ASN A 197 -6.41 2.33 12.11
N LEU A 198 -5.64 3.27 11.55
CA LEU A 198 -5.34 3.35 10.12
C LEU A 198 -3.83 3.44 9.89
N GLY A 199 -3.30 2.53 9.12
CA GLY A 199 -1.91 2.57 8.68
C GLY A 199 -1.68 1.77 7.40
N GLY A 200 -0.49 1.90 6.80
CA GLY A 200 -0.18 1.14 5.60
C GLY A 200 1.08 1.59 4.88
N GLU A 201 1.21 1.12 3.65
CA GLU A 201 2.33 1.36 2.77
C GLU A 201 1.89 1.85 1.40
N GLN A 202 2.74 2.57 0.69
CA GLN A 202 2.50 3.02 -0.69
C GLN A 202 2.19 1.85 -1.64
N SER A 203 2.70 0.65 -1.35
CA SER A 203 2.43 -0.57 -2.12
C SER A 203 0.98 -1.04 -2.10
N GLY A 204 0.12 -0.41 -1.28
CA GLY A 204 -1.29 -0.77 -1.15
C GLY A 204 -1.61 -1.73 0.01
N HIS A 205 -0.63 -2.09 0.83
CA HIS A 205 -0.87 -2.82 2.08
C HIS A 205 -1.46 -1.85 3.11
N VAL A 206 -2.78 -1.90 3.31
CA VAL A 206 -3.52 -1.01 4.22
C VAL A 206 -4.10 -1.82 5.36
N ILE A 207 -3.82 -1.38 6.59
CA ILE A 207 -4.31 -1.97 7.83
C ILE A 207 -5.44 -1.10 8.39
N LEU A 208 -6.62 -1.70 8.51
CA LEU A 208 -7.80 -1.13 9.14
C LEU A 208 -8.04 -1.89 10.45
N LEU A 209 -7.35 -1.50 11.51
CA LEU A 209 -7.19 -2.28 12.74
C LEU A 209 -8.51 -2.57 13.47
N ASP A 210 -9.52 -1.74 13.29
CA ASP A 210 -10.87 -1.98 13.82
C ASP A 210 -11.56 -3.19 13.18
N HIS A 211 -11.06 -3.64 12.03
CA HIS A 211 -11.62 -4.76 11.27
C HIS A 211 -10.66 -5.95 11.19
N ASN A 212 -9.39 -5.71 10.86
CA ASN A 212 -8.39 -6.76 10.64
C ASN A 212 -7.00 -6.28 11.05
N PRO A 213 -6.20 -7.08 11.79
CA PRO A 213 -4.84 -6.71 12.20
C PRO A 213 -3.78 -6.89 11.10
N THR A 214 -4.16 -7.17 9.86
CA THR A 214 -3.26 -7.30 8.70
C THR A 214 -3.82 -6.52 7.53
N GLY A 215 -3.01 -6.32 6.49
CA GLY A 215 -3.49 -5.83 5.20
C GLY A 215 -4.54 -6.78 4.62
N ASP A 216 -5.57 -6.21 4.03
CA ASP A 216 -6.66 -6.92 3.37
C ASP A 216 -7.13 -6.10 2.18
N GLY A 217 -6.78 -6.58 0.97
CA GLY A 217 -7.08 -5.86 -0.27
C GLY A 217 -8.58 -5.70 -0.52
N ILE A 218 -9.38 -6.72 -0.19
CA ILE A 218 -10.84 -6.65 -0.37
C ILE A 218 -11.45 -5.64 0.60
N LEU A 219 -11.05 -5.65 1.87
CA LEU A 219 -11.49 -4.68 2.86
C LEU A 219 -11.12 -3.26 2.44
N THR A 220 -9.87 -3.05 2.00
CA THR A 220 -9.37 -1.77 1.53
C THR A 220 -10.19 -1.25 0.34
N SER A 221 -10.47 -2.10 -0.63
CA SER A 221 -11.27 -1.73 -1.80
C SER A 221 -12.71 -1.37 -1.46
N LEU A 222 -13.32 -2.07 -0.52
CA LEU A 222 -14.67 -1.75 -0.05
C LEU A 222 -14.73 -0.44 0.73
N MET A 223 -13.72 -0.14 1.54
CA MET A 223 -13.60 1.16 2.22
C MET A 223 -13.43 2.31 1.23
N LEU A 224 -12.64 2.11 0.16
CA LEU A 224 -12.52 3.08 -0.94
C LEU A 224 -13.87 3.30 -1.62
N ILE A 225 -14.57 2.23 -2.00
CA ILE A 225 -15.89 2.31 -2.65
C ILE A 225 -16.88 3.06 -1.75
N GLN A 226 -16.91 2.75 -0.46
CA GLN A 226 -17.77 3.42 0.50
C GLN A 226 -17.44 4.92 0.59
N ALA A 227 -16.16 5.29 0.67
CA ALA A 227 -15.74 6.69 0.67
C ALA A 227 -16.18 7.43 -0.61
N ILE A 228 -16.05 6.80 -1.78
CA ILE A 228 -16.51 7.37 -3.06
C ILE A 228 -18.02 7.60 -3.03
N LEU A 229 -18.79 6.57 -2.73
CA LEU A 229 -20.24 6.59 -2.82
C LEU A 229 -20.88 7.54 -1.78
N GLU A 230 -20.37 7.56 -0.56
CA GLU A 230 -20.88 8.46 0.49
C GLU A 230 -20.47 9.92 0.27
N SER A 231 -19.30 10.17 -0.31
CA SER A 231 -18.89 11.55 -0.65
C SER A 231 -19.67 12.13 -1.84
N GLY A 232 -20.25 11.27 -2.70
CA GLY A 232 -20.85 11.65 -3.96
C GLY A 232 -19.86 12.16 -5.01
N LYS A 233 -18.55 12.02 -4.76
CA LYS A 233 -17.48 12.44 -5.65
C LYS A 233 -17.03 11.27 -6.54
N LYS A 234 -16.34 11.59 -7.62
CA LYS A 234 -15.67 10.59 -8.46
C LYS A 234 -14.37 10.11 -7.80
N ALA A 235 -13.88 8.95 -8.23
CA ALA A 235 -12.61 8.42 -7.75
C ALA A 235 -11.44 9.37 -8.03
N SER A 236 -11.41 10.01 -9.20
CA SER A 236 -10.42 11.02 -9.57
C SER A 236 -10.41 12.25 -8.66
N GLU A 237 -11.58 12.72 -8.24
CA GLU A 237 -11.69 13.88 -7.34
C GLU A 237 -11.15 13.56 -5.94
N LEU A 238 -11.37 12.32 -5.46
CA LEU A 238 -10.79 11.88 -4.20
C LEU A 238 -9.28 11.62 -4.33
N GLY A 239 -8.84 10.99 -5.42
CA GLY A 239 -7.41 10.78 -5.70
C GLY A 239 -6.62 12.09 -5.83
N ALA A 240 -7.27 13.18 -6.26
CA ALA A 240 -6.66 14.51 -6.36
C ALA A 240 -6.47 15.22 -5.00
N MET A 241 -7.04 14.69 -3.90
CA MET A 241 -6.84 15.25 -2.55
C MET A 241 -5.37 15.19 -2.13
N LEU A 242 -4.64 14.18 -2.57
CA LEU A 242 -3.21 14.03 -2.36
C LEU A 242 -2.44 14.38 -3.64
N GLN A 243 -1.65 15.44 -3.58
CA GLN A 243 -0.70 15.79 -4.65
C GLN A 243 0.60 15.02 -4.44
N LYS A 244 0.87 14.06 -5.33
CA LYS A 244 2.11 13.28 -5.30
C LYS A 244 3.30 14.15 -5.73
N TYR A 245 4.37 14.11 -4.96
CA TYR A 245 5.63 14.73 -5.34
C TYR A 245 6.40 13.82 -6.30
N PRO A 246 6.97 14.36 -7.38
CA PRO A 246 7.95 13.64 -8.18
C PRO A 246 9.04 13.01 -7.32
N GLN A 247 9.41 11.77 -7.66
CA GLN A 247 10.38 10.96 -6.92
C GLN A 247 11.40 10.36 -7.88
N VAL A 248 12.65 10.37 -7.48
CA VAL A 248 13.76 9.68 -8.17
C VAL A 248 14.43 8.74 -7.18
N LEU A 249 14.68 7.50 -7.63
CA LEU A 249 15.44 6.49 -6.88
C LEU A 249 16.65 6.07 -7.70
N ILE A 250 17.85 6.29 -7.16
CA ILE A 250 19.11 5.87 -7.77
C ILE A 250 19.82 4.89 -6.84
N ASN A 251 20.28 3.78 -7.42
CA ASN A 251 21.02 2.75 -6.71
C ASN A 251 22.53 3.02 -6.87
N ALA A 252 23.19 3.45 -5.79
CA ALA A 252 24.64 3.60 -5.72
C ALA A 252 25.27 2.23 -5.42
N LYS A 253 26.15 1.73 -6.30
CA LYS A 253 26.87 0.45 -6.11
C LYS A 253 28.02 0.62 -5.14
N VAL A 254 28.06 -0.21 -4.09
CA VAL A 254 29.05 -0.14 -3.02
C VAL A 254 29.60 -1.53 -2.66
N ASP A 255 30.72 -1.59 -1.97
CA ASP A 255 31.18 -2.84 -1.38
C ASP A 255 30.23 -3.30 -0.26
N SER A 256 29.96 -4.61 -0.17
CA SER A 256 28.99 -5.16 0.80
C SER A 256 29.31 -4.81 2.25
N ASN A 257 30.61 -4.72 2.59
CA ASN A 257 31.11 -4.37 3.93
C ASN A 257 31.14 -2.86 4.20
N LYS A 258 30.94 -2.01 3.18
CA LYS A 258 31.00 -0.55 3.29
C LYS A 258 29.63 0.14 3.10
N LYS A 259 28.54 -0.63 3.10
CA LYS A 259 27.17 -0.09 2.90
C LYS A 259 26.76 1.04 3.85
N TYR A 260 27.37 1.13 5.02
CA TYR A 260 27.08 2.13 6.06
C TYR A 260 28.15 3.22 6.17
N ASP A 261 29.23 3.19 5.37
CA ASP A 261 30.33 4.13 5.50
C ASP A 261 29.96 5.55 5.02
N TYR A 262 28.95 5.68 4.14
CA TYR A 262 28.39 7.00 3.77
C TYR A 262 27.90 7.77 4.99
N GLU A 263 27.38 7.10 6.03
CA GLU A 263 26.92 7.74 7.27
C GLU A 263 28.07 8.36 8.09
N LYS A 264 29.30 7.97 7.85
CA LYS A 264 30.51 8.49 8.54
C LYS A 264 31.23 9.56 7.72
N ASN A 265 30.90 9.69 6.41
CA ASN A 265 31.55 10.61 5.52
C ASN A 265 30.99 12.03 5.68
N ALA A 266 31.82 12.98 6.12
CA ALA A 266 31.44 14.36 6.39
C ALA A 266 30.97 15.11 5.14
N GLU A 267 31.58 14.84 3.96
CA GLU A 267 31.20 15.50 2.71
C GLU A 267 29.81 15.05 2.24
N ILE A 268 29.51 13.75 2.36
CA ILE A 268 28.19 13.20 2.00
C ILE A 268 27.13 13.75 2.95
N LYS A 269 27.38 13.74 4.26
CA LYS A 269 26.46 14.32 5.26
C LYS A 269 26.15 15.79 4.96
N LYS A 270 27.20 16.56 4.72
CA LYS A 270 27.03 17.99 4.39
C LYS A 270 26.22 18.19 3.11
N ALA A 271 26.46 17.38 2.06
CA ALA A 271 25.72 17.47 0.81
C ALA A 271 24.23 17.16 1.00
N ILE A 272 23.90 16.19 1.87
CA ILE A 272 22.51 15.86 2.23
C ILE A 272 21.86 17.02 3.00
N GLU A 273 22.52 17.52 4.05
CA GLU A 273 22.02 18.64 4.85
C GLU A 273 21.80 19.91 4.02
N ASP A 274 22.72 20.22 3.13
CA ASP A 274 22.61 21.38 2.25
C ASP A 274 21.42 21.23 1.29
N LEU A 275 21.18 20.02 0.78
CA LEU A 275 20.04 19.72 -0.09
C LEU A 275 18.70 19.77 0.66
N GLU A 276 18.62 19.26 1.87
CA GLU A 276 17.43 19.36 2.70
C GLU A 276 17.07 20.81 3.03
N LYS A 277 18.10 21.65 3.32
CA LYS A 277 17.92 23.10 3.50
C LYS A 277 17.47 23.80 2.21
N GLU A 278 18.02 23.41 1.06
CA GLU A 278 17.62 23.95 -0.24
C GLU A 278 16.14 23.67 -0.54
N PHE A 279 15.67 22.47 -0.19
CA PHE A 279 14.26 22.11 -0.38
C PHE A 279 13.29 22.86 0.54
N ALA A 280 13.74 23.35 1.67
CA ALA A 280 12.93 24.11 2.63
C ALA A 280 11.54 23.48 2.91
N GLY A 281 11.51 22.17 3.10
CA GLY A 281 10.31 21.40 3.34
C GLY A 281 9.46 21.06 2.10
N ASN A 282 9.91 21.43 0.89
CA ASN A 282 9.26 21.07 -0.38
C ASN A 282 9.99 19.94 -1.14
N GLY A 283 10.80 19.20 -0.44
CA GLY A 283 11.51 18.03 -0.92
C GLY A 283 12.04 17.23 0.24
N ARG A 284 12.52 16.03 -0.04
CA ARG A 284 13.04 15.10 0.96
C ARG A 284 14.17 14.26 0.36
N VAL A 285 15.14 13.93 1.18
CA VAL A 285 16.23 13.01 0.85
C VAL A 285 16.12 11.79 1.77
N LEU A 286 16.06 10.59 1.21
CA LEU A 286 16.07 9.34 1.96
C LEU A 286 17.17 8.44 1.39
N ILE A 287 18.16 8.12 2.22
CA ILE A 287 19.25 7.22 1.85
C ILE A 287 19.20 5.99 2.73
N ARG A 288 19.24 4.82 2.11
CA ARG A 288 19.23 3.56 2.86
C ARG A 288 20.02 2.46 2.14
N PRO A 289 20.77 1.63 2.88
CA PRO A 289 21.40 0.45 2.31
C PRO A 289 20.34 -0.60 1.94
N SER A 290 20.61 -1.34 0.86
CA SER A 290 19.83 -2.54 0.50
C SER A 290 20.11 -3.67 1.50
N GLY A 291 19.07 -4.37 1.94
CA GLY A 291 19.22 -5.54 2.81
C GLY A 291 19.95 -6.70 2.14
N THR A 292 19.68 -6.93 0.86
CA THR A 292 20.11 -8.12 0.11
C THR A 292 21.22 -7.84 -0.90
N GLU A 293 21.31 -6.63 -1.45
CA GLU A 293 22.21 -6.29 -2.55
C GLU A 293 23.35 -5.37 -2.09
N PRO A 294 24.51 -5.36 -2.77
CA PRO A 294 25.65 -4.48 -2.48
C PRO A 294 25.41 -3.07 -3.04
N LEU A 295 24.37 -2.40 -2.55
CA LEU A 295 24.04 -1.05 -2.98
C LEU A 295 23.39 -0.23 -1.86
N VAL A 296 23.48 1.11 -2.03
CA VAL A 296 22.78 2.12 -1.23
C VAL A 296 21.76 2.81 -2.12
N ARG A 297 20.53 2.85 -1.68
CA ARG A 297 19.42 3.50 -2.39
C ARG A 297 19.33 4.96 -2.00
N VAL A 298 19.47 5.84 -2.99
CA VAL A 298 19.31 7.29 -2.85
C VAL A 298 17.96 7.67 -3.44
N MET A 299 17.01 8.01 -2.59
CA MET A 299 15.69 8.49 -2.99
C MET A 299 15.58 9.98 -2.70
N ILE A 300 15.16 10.74 -3.70
CA ILE A 300 14.89 12.18 -3.55
C ILE A 300 13.49 12.47 -4.08
N GLU A 301 12.75 13.24 -3.32
CA GLU A 301 11.45 13.78 -3.71
C GLU A 301 11.54 15.31 -3.77
N GLY A 302 10.80 15.91 -4.69
CA GLY A 302 10.76 17.37 -4.85
C GLY A 302 9.83 17.80 -5.98
N LYS A 303 9.64 19.10 -6.16
CA LYS A 303 8.68 19.65 -7.12
C LYS A 303 9.08 19.47 -8.59
N ASP A 304 10.38 19.52 -8.89
CA ASP A 304 10.93 19.45 -10.25
C ASP A 304 11.75 18.17 -10.43
N ILE A 305 11.28 17.31 -11.33
CA ILE A 305 11.89 15.99 -11.59
C ILE A 305 13.34 16.12 -12.09
N ASN A 306 13.66 17.11 -12.93
CA ASN A 306 15.01 17.30 -13.49
C ASN A 306 15.99 17.74 -12.41
N VAL A 307 15.52 18.60 -11.49
CA VAL A 307 16.32 19.07 -10.36
C VAL A 307 16.65 17.90 -9.44
N ILE A 308 15.64 17.12 -9.02
CA ILE A 308 15.86 16.00 -8.09
C ILE A 308 16.68 14.87 -8.72
N GLU A 309 16.55 14.62 -10.04
CA GLU A 309 17.36 13.63 -10.74
C GLU A 309 18.84 14.00 -10.72
N THR A 310 19.15 15.25 -11.05
CA THR A 310 20.53 15.77 -11.00
C THR A 310 21.12 15.66 -9.60
N LYS A 311 20.34 16.01 -8.57
CA LYS A 311 20.77 15.96 -7.16
C LYS A 311 20.96 14.52 -6.68
N ALA A 312 20.03 13.61 -7.04
CA ALA A 312 20.10 12.19 -6.68
C ALA A 312 21.35 11.54 -7.28
N LYS A 313 21.63 11.83 -8.56
CA LYS A 313 22.82 11.33 -9.23
C LYS A 313 24.10 11.83 -8.55
N LYS A 314 24.18 13.10 -8.23
CA LYS A 314 25.35 13.67 -7.53
C LYS A 314 25.61 12.96 -6.20
N ILE A 315 24.59 12.75 -5.38
CA ILE A 315 24.73 12.05 -4.08
C ILE A 315 25.09 10.57 -4.29
N ALA A 316 24.46 9.89 -5.25
CA ALA A 316 24.78 8.51 -5.58
C ALA A 316 26.25 8.34 -6.03
N ASP A 317 26.75 9.23 -6.91
CA ASP A 317 28.15 9.23 -7.38
C ASP A 317 29.14 9.47 -6.21
N MET A 318 28.78 10.35 -5.26
CA MET A 318 29.58 10.58 -4.05
C MET A 318 29.64 9.33 -3.17
N ILE A 319 28.53 8.64 -2.99
CA ILE A 319 28.47 7.38 -2.22
C ILE A 319 29.28 6.30 -2.92
N GLU A 320 29.12 6.12 -4.22
CA GLU A 320 29.89 5.14 -4.99
C GLU A 320 31.40 5.37 -4.90
N LYS A 321 31.83 6.62 -4.98
CA LYS A 321 33.25 6.98 -4.91
C LYS A 321 33.88 6.69 -3.55
N ASN A 322 33.12 6.85 -2.47
CA ASN A 322 33.64 6.76 -1.10
C ASN A 322 33.38 5.41 -0.42
N CYS A 323 32.52 4.55 -1.00
CA CYS A 323 32.12 3.28 -0.41
C CYS A 323 32.43 2.05 -1.31
N LYS A 324 33.34 2.24 -2.28
CA LYS A 324 33.97 1.14 -3.08
C LYS A 324 35.29 0.71 -2.49
#